data_26efecc3a6905e8512a6060088676269
#
_entry.id   26efecc3a6905e8512a6060088676269
#
_cell.length_a   1.000
_cell.length_b   1.000
_cell.length_c   1.000
_cell.angle_alpha   90.00
_cell.angle_beta   90.00
_cell.angle_gamma   90.00
#
_symmetry.space_group_name_H-M   'P 1'
#
loop_
_entity.id
_entity.type
_entity.pdbx_description
1 polymer ?
#
loop_
_entity_poly.entity_id
_entity_poly.type
_entity_poly.pdbx_seq_one_letter_code
_entity_poly.pdbx_strand_id
1 'polypeptide(L)'
;KFSTTQSGLTLDTIGIVDGSSTNTNAFDEFEVTISTKLFGSDVSVGYADDVNSDISYWGVAGSTDLGPITMSSSYTIYDAATDKYGLEATASYSIFSVGYGDKEGTGVAYTAGVSHDLNKSVSVYAEGEMKDLDSGSDTTSWSIGSKFTF
;
A
#
# COMPACT_ATOMS: atom_id res chain seq x y z
N LYS A 1 -5.87 4.76 -17.19
CA LYS A 1 -6.66 4.81 -15.95
C LYS A 1 -8.05 5.35 -16.24
N PHE A 2 -9.07 4.69 -15.72
CA PHE A 2 -10.46 5.16 -15.70
C PHE A 2 -10.94 5.20 -14.25
N SER A 3 -11.73 6.22 -13.88
CA SER A 3 -12.32 6.35 -12.55
C SER A 3 -13.74 6.87 -12.67
N THR A 4 -14.67 6.28 -11.94
CA THR A 4 -16.07 6.73 -11.85
C THR A 4 -16.61 6.56 -10.45
N THR A 5 -17.46 7.48 -10.02
CA THR A 5 -18.12 7.44 -8.71
C THR A 5 -19.63 7.56 -8.89
N GLN A 6 -20.35 6.63 -8.29
CA GLN A 6 -21.82 6.63 -8.25
C GLN A 6 -22.32 6.21 -6.88
N SER A 7 -23.22 6.99 -6.29
CA SER A 7 -23.84 6.68 -4.99
C SER A 7 -22.86 6.42 -3.85
N GLY A 8 -21.70 7.10 -3.87
CA GLY A 8 -20.65 6.91 -2.85
C GLY A 8 -19.74 5.70 -3.07
N LEU A 9 -19.96 4.94 -4.15
CA LEU A 9 -19.08 3.87 -4.58
C LEU A 9 -18.16 4.40 -5.67
N THR A 10 -16.86 4.23 -5.53
CA THR A 10 -15.86 4.58 -6.55
C THR A 10 -15.30 3.31 -7.18
N LEU A 11 -15.27 3.28 -8.49
CA LEU A 11 -14.62 2.25 -9.29
C LEU A 11 -13.41 2.87 -9.98
N ASP A 12 -12.24 2.36 -9.70
CA ASP A 12 -10.99 2.68 -10.39
C ASP A 12 -10.50 1.49 -11.20
N THR A 13 -10.04 1.74 -12.43
CA THR A 13 -9.39 0.74 -13.27
C THR A 13 -8.11 1.29 -13.86
N ILE A 14 -7.08 0.47 -13.89
CA ILE A 14 -5.80 0.77 -14.53
C ILE A 14 -5.46 -0.39 -15.46
N GLY A 15 -5.05 -0.07 -16.67
CA GLY A 15 -4.44 -1.02 -17.59
C GLY A 15 -3.10 -0.45 -18.04
N ILE A 16 -2.07 -1.26 -18.01
CA ILE A 16 -0.72 -0.92 -18.46
C ILE A 16 -0.42 -1.78 -19.68
N VAL A 17 0.10 -1.15 -20.72
CA VAL A 17 0.61 -1.81 -21.92
C VAL A 17 2.09 -1.48 -22.01
N ASP A 18 2.94 -2.46 -21.84
CA ASP A 18 4.37 -2.32 -22.10
C ASP A 18 4.65 -2.80 -23.54
N GLY A 19 5.02 -1.87 -24.40
CA GLY A 19 5.31 -2.17 -25.81
C GLY A 19 6.56 -3.06 -26.04
N SER A 20 7.23 -3.50 -24.98
CA SER A 20 8.38 -4.41 -25.04
C SER A 20 7.96 -5.89 -24.91
N SER A 21 6.73 -6.18 -24.54
CA SER A 21 6.21 -7.51 -24.35
C SER A 21 6.02 -8.25 -25.69
N THR A 22 6.49 -9.48 -25.76
CA THR A 22 6.16 -10.42 -26.85
C THR A 22 4.79 -11.06 -26.66
N ASN A 23 4.08 -10.67 -25.61
CA ASN A 23 2.78 -11.18 -25.25
C ASN A 23 1.69 -10.57 -26.15
N THR A 24 0.72 -11.37 -26.56
CA THR A 24 -0.40 -10.96 -27.42
C THR A 24 -1.60 -10.44 -26.63
N ASN A 25 -1.46 -10.30 -25.31
CA ASN A 25 -2.53 -9.80 -24.44
C ASN A 25 -2.73 -8.30 -24.63
N ALA A 26 -3.95 -7.85 -24.43
CA ALA A 26 -4.30 -6.42 -24.58
C ALA A 26 -3.67 -5.52 -23.51
N PHE A 27 -3.33 -6.10 -22.37
CA PHE A 27 -2.69 -5.41 -21.24
C PHE A 27 -1.62 -6.34 -20.65
N ASP A 28 -0.50 -5.77 -20.21
CA ASP A 28 0.56 -6.45 -19.48
C ASP A 28 0.26 -6.48 -17.97
N GLU A 29 -0.48 -5.48 -17.50
CA GLU A 29 -0.98 -5.38 -16.14
C GLU A 29 -2.39 -4.81 -16.14
N PHE A 30 -3.25 -5.34 -15.29
CA PHE A 30 -4.62 -4.88 -15.12
C PHE A 30 -4.97 -4.79 -13.64
N GLU A 31 -5.54 -3.66 -13.22
CA GLU A 31 -5.98 -3.43 -11.85
C GLU A 31 -7.41 -2.91 -11.82
N VAL A 32 -8.20 -3.42 -10.88
CA VAL A 32 -9.55 -2.93 -10.54
C VAL A 32 -9.63 -2.71 -9.04
N THR A 33 -10.05 -1.52 -8.63
CA THR A 33 -10.31 -1.20 -7.23
C THR A 33 -11.70 -0.63 -7.07
N ILE A 34 -12.44 -1.12 -6.09
CA ILE A 34 -13.72 -0.58 -5.66
C ILE A 34 -13.54 -0.01 -4.24
N SER A 35 -13.92 1.24 -4.05
CA SER A 35 -13.82 1.92 -2.76
C SER A 35 -15.12 2.63 -2.38
N THR A 36 -15.36 2.71 -1.07
CA THR A 36 -16.53 3.38 -0.49
C THR A 36 -16.26 3.80 0.95
N LYS A 37 -17.17 4.60 1.52
CA LYS A 37 -17.19 4.89 2.95
C LYS A 37 -18.23 4.01 3.65
N LEU A 38 -17.77 3.27 4.66
CA LEU A 38 -18.63 2.48 5.55
C LEU A 38 -18.44 2.96 6.99
N PHE A 39 -19.54 3.42 7.63
CA PHE A 39 -19.53 3.91 9.02
C PHE A 39 -18.46 4.98 9.30
N GLY A 40 -18.18 5.84 8.31
CA GLY A 40 -17.16 6.89 8.42
C GLY A 40 -15.73 6.46 8.07
N SER A 41 -15.48 5.18 7.88
CA SER A 41 -14.19 4.63 7.45
C SER A 41 -14.14 4.48 5.94
N ASP A 42 -13.00 4.73 5.34
CA ASP A 42 -12.74 4.40 3.95
C ASP A 42 -12.41 2.91 3.83
N VAL A 43 -13.05 2.22 2.89
CA VAL A 43 -12.83 0.79 2.64
C VAL A 43 -12.66 0.58 1.14
N SER A 44 -11.70 -0.25 0.76
CA SER A 44 -11.48 -0.64 -0.63
C SER A 44 -11.22 -2.14 -0.77
N VAL A 45 -11.62 -2.68 -1.91
CA VAL A 45 -11.29 -4.04 -2.35
C VAL A 45 -10.73 -3.93 -3.75
N GLY A 46 -9.60 -4.57 -4.00
CA GLY A 46 -8.91 -4.54 -5.28
C GLY A 46 -8.53 -5.93 -5.76
N TYR A 47 -8.41 -6.01 -7.07
CA TYR A 47 -7.80 -7.14 -7.78
C TYR A 47 -6.82 -6.57 -8.79
N ALA A 48 -5.66 -7.20 -8.90
CA ALA A 48 -4.73 -6.93 -9.97
C ALA A 48 -4.12 -8.22 -10.52
N ASP A 49 -3.75 -8.16 -11.78
CA ASP A 49 -3.17 -9.26 -12.54
C ASP A 49 -1.97 -8.72 -13.31
N ASP A 50 -0.80 -9.26 -13.02
CA ASP A 50 0.43 -9.04 -13.80
C ASP A 50 0.63 -10.23 -14.72
N VAL A 51 0.19 -10.07 -15.95
CA VAL A 51 0.23 -11.11 -16.98
C VAL A 51 1.65 -11.56 -17.31
N ASN A 52 2.64 -10.70 -17.14
CA ASN A 52 4.03 -11.01 -17.46
C ASN A 52 4.68 -11.92 -16.41
N SER A 53 4.31 -11.76 -15.15
CA SER A 53 4.83 -12.58 -14.05
C SER A 53 3.93 -13.74 -13.66
N ASP A 54 2.75 -13.87 -14.29
CA ASP A 54 1.73 -14.88 -13.96
C ASP A 54 1.36 -14.82 -12.45
N ILE A 55 1.23 -13.59 -11.94
CA ILE A 55 0.88 -13.32 -10.55
C ILE A 55 -0.37 -12.47 -10.52
N SER A 56 -1.40 -12.95 -9.85
CA SER A 56 -2.56 -12.15 -9.50
C SER A 56 -2.63 -11.91 -7.99
N TYR A 57 -3.30 -10.84 -7.58
CA TYR A 57 -3.50 -10.56 -6.17
C TYR A 57 -4.86 -9.91 -5.89
N TRP A 58 -5.40 -10.26 -4.74
CA TRP A 58 -6.58 -9.66 -4.16
C TRP A 58 -6.19 -8.89 -2.92
N GLY A 59 -6.76 -7.71 -2.74
CA GLY A 59 -6.50 -6.90 -1.56
C GLY A 59 -7.76 -6.32 -0.97
N VAL A 60 -7.77 -6.15 0.33
CA VAL A 60 -8.72 -5.32 1.06
C VAL A 60 -7.94 -4.32 1.89
N ALA A 61 -8.36 -3.05 1.86
CA ALA A 61 -7.75 -2.02 2.67
C ALA A 61 -8.82 -1.15 3.33
N GLY A 62 -8.46 -0.57 4.47
CA GLY A 62 -9.33 0.35 5.16
C GLY A 62 -8.55 1.40 5.92
N SER A 63 -9.16 2.58 6.08
CA SER A 63 -8.65 3.63 6.95
C SER A 63 -9.78 4.31 7.70
N THR A 64 -9.47 4.77 8.91
CA THR A 64 -10.43 5.47 9.76
C THR A 64 -9.73 6.48 10.65
N ASP A 65 -10.44 7.56 10.97
CA ASP A 65 -10.00 8.54 11.94
C ASP A 65 -10.71 8.31 13.28
N LEU A 66 -9.92 8.10 14.33
CA LEU A 66 -10.36 7.98 15.71
C LEU A 66 -9.94 9.24 16.49
N GLY A 67 -10.69 10.32 16.30
CA GLY A 67 -10.32 11.64 16.81
C GLY A 67 -9.04 12.15 16.14
N PRO A 68 -7.94 12.38 16.87
CA PRO A 68 -6.68 12.86 16.30
C PRO A 68 -5.77 11.73 15.73
N ILE A 69 -6.21 10.47 15.82
CA ILE A 69 -5.44 9.30 15.35
C ILE A 69 -6.03 8.83 14.03
N THR A 70 -5.21 8.74 12.99
CA THR A 70 -5.56 8.05 11.75
C THR A 70 -4.97 6.64 11.78
N MET A 71 -5.80 5.64 11.52
CA MET A 71 -5.39 4.25 11.41
C MET A 71 -5.69 3.73 10.01
N SER A 72 -4.78 2.94 9.44
CA SER A 72 -5.03 2.21 8.20
C SER A 72 -4.52 0.78 8.30
N SER A 73 -5.13 -0.10 7.53
CA SER A 73 -4.68 -1.49 7.40
C SER A 73 -4.99 -2.01 6.00
N SER A 74 -4.19 -2.95 5.54
CA SER A 74 -4.44 -3.69 4.31
C SER A 74 -4.10 -5.16 4.50
N TYR A 75 -4.82 -6.01 3.77
CA TYR A 75 -4.52 -7.43 3.66
C TYR A 75 -4.56 -7.82 2.18
N THR A 76 -3.52 -8.48 1.72
CA THR A 76 -3.36 -8.88 0.32
C THR A 76 -3.05 -10.36 0.25
N ILE A 77 -3.68 -11.06 -0.68
CA ILE A 77 -3.39 -12.45 -1.02
C ILE A 77 -2.79 -12.44 -2.43
N TYR A 78 -1.65 -13.06 -2.58
CA TYR A 78 -0.95 -13.25 -3.84
C TYR A 78 -1.19 -14.68 -4.33
N ASP A 79 -1.83 -14.83 -5.50
CA ASP A 79 -1.91 -16.09 -6.21
C ASP A 79 -0.60 -16.27 -7.00
N ALA A 80 0.31 -17.01 -6.42
CA ALA A 80 1.59 -17.40 -6.99
C ALA A 80 1.71 -18.92 -6.88
N ALA A 81 2.82 -19.52 -7.29
CA ALA A 81 3.07 -20.96 -7.18
C ALA A 81 2.87 -21.52 -5.74
N THR A 82 2.90 -20.64 -4.73
CA THR A 82 2.43 -20.87 -3.38
C THR A 82 1.69 -19.61 -2.96
N ASP A 83 0.41 -19.73 -2.58
CA ASP A 83 -0.36 -18.62 -2.04
C ASP A 83 0.42 -17.94 -0.91
N LYS A 84 0.53 -16.63 -1.02
CA LYS A 84 1.22 -15.82 -0.01
C LYS A 84 0.31 -14.69 0.42
N TYR A 85 0.46 -14.25 1.65
CA TYR A 85 -0.26 -13.09 2.15
C TYR A 85 0.68 -11.94 2.49
N GLY A 86 0.14 -10.73 2.51
CA GLY A 86 0.72 -9.54 3.11
C GLY A 86 -0.30 -8.84 3.99
N LEU A 87 0.10 -8.48 5.18
CA LEU A 87 -0.67 -7.68 6.13
C LEU A 87 0.11 -6.42 6.45
N GLU A 88 -0.54 -5.27 6.36
CA GLU A 88 0.03 -3.99 6.79
C GLU A 88 -0.96 -3.26 7.71
N ALA A 89 -0.42 -2.59 8.71
CA ALA A 89 -1.19 -1.70 9.57
C ALA A 89 -0.34 -0.47 9.93
N THR A 90 -0.96 0.69 9.93
CA THR A 90 -0.31 1.94 10.36
C THR A 90 -1.21 2.71 11.31
N ALA A 91 -0.59 3.47 12.19
CA ALA A 91 -1.27 4.45 13.01
C ALA A 91 -0.44 5.75 13.03
N SER A 92 -1.12 6.88 12.91
CA SER A 92 -0.48 8.19 12.98
C SER A 92 -1.21 9.13 13.95
N TYR A 93 -0.43 9.94 14.65
CA TYR A 93 -0.92 10.97 15.55
C TYR A 93 -0.03 12.21 15.43
N SER A 94 -0.61 13.34 15.01
CA SER A 94 0.15 14.58 14.79
C SER A 94 1.32 14.34 13.81
N ILE A 95 2.55 14.50 14.30
CA ILE A 95 3.79 14.31 13.51
C ILE A 95 4.33 12.88 13.57
N PHE A 96 3.79 12.03 14.44
CA PHE A 96 4.29 10.68 14.69
C PHE A 96 3.54 9.62 13.87
N SER A 97 4.23 8.60 13.42
CA SER A 97 3.65 7.42 12.79
C SER A 97 4.34 6.16 13.27
N VAL A 98 3.59 5.08 13.32
CA VAL A 98 4.10 3.72 13.54
C VAL A 98 3.45 2.79 12.53
N GLY A 99 4.17 1.75 12.12
CA GLY A 99 3.66 0.76 11.18
C GLY A 99 4.12 -0.63 11.53
N TYR A 100 3.34 -1.57 11.07
CA TYR A 100 3.57 -3.02 11.13
C TYR A 100 3.31 -3.60 9.75
N GLY A 101 4.18 -4.47 9.29
CA GLY A 101 4.00 -5.25 8.08
C GLY A 101 4.40 -6.69 8.33
N ASP A 102 3.64 -7.62 7.77
CA ASP A 102 3.91 -9.05 7.80
C ASP A 102 3.66 -9.61 6.40
N LYS A 103 4.68 -10.19 5.81
CA LYS A 103 4.58 -10.78 4.47
C LYS A 103 5.16 -12.17 4.48
N GLU A 104 4.33 -13.15 4.19
CA GLU A 104 4.72 -14.56 4.15
C GLU A 104 5.93 -14.80 3.23
N GLY A 105 6.92 -15.52 3.74
CA GLY A 105 8.18 -15.80 3.06
C GLY A 105 9.14 -14.62 2.95
N THR A 106 8.83 -13.50 3.62
CA THR A 106 9.71 -12.33 3.72
C THR A 106 10.02 -11.98 5.16
N GLY A 107 9.01 -12.02 6.03
CA GLY A 107 9.13 -11.71 7.45
C GLY A 107 8.33 -10.50 7.89
N VAL A 108 8.61 -10.01 9.07
CA VAL A 108 7.91 -8.93 9.76
C VAL A 108 8.71 -7.64 9.70
N ALA A 109 8.06 -6.51 9.48
CA ALA A 109 8.63 -5.18 9.53
C ALA A 109 7.91 -4.30 10.56
N TYR A 110 8.66 -3.53 11.30
CA TYR A 110 8.18 -2.48 12.19
C TYR A 110 8.75 -1.15 11.77
N THR A 111 7.91 -0.13 11.63
CA THR A 111 8.35 1.23 11.28
C THR A 111 7.93 2.22 12.35
N ALA A 112 8.76 3.24 12.53
CA ALA A 112 8.41 4.38 13.35
C ALA A 112 8.98 5.65 12.71
N GLY A 113 8.21 6.72 12.65
CA GLY A 113 8.60 7.94 11.98
C GLY A 113 8.05 9.19 12.63
N VAL A 114 8.70 10.29 12.27
CA VAL A 114 8.23 11.66 12.52
C VAL A 114 8.26 12.42 11.22
N SER A 115 7.21 13.20 10.94
CA SER A 115 7.15 14.08 9.77
C SER A 115 6.56 15.42 10.18
N HIS A 116 7.13 16.51 9.69
CA HIS A 116 6.68 17.86 9.98
C HIS A 116 6.67 18.73 8.73
N ASP A 117 5.53 19.34 8.45
CA ASP A 117 5.39 20.29 7.37
C ASP A 117 5.94 21.64 7.79
N LEU A 118 7.01 22.09 7.11
CA LEU A 118 7.55 23.44 7.29
C LEU A 118 6.66 24.49 6.62
N ASN A 119 6.05 24.10 5.49
CA ASN A 119 5.05 24.87 4.75
C ASN A 119 4.32 23.95 3.76
N LYS A 120 3.44 24.53 2.91
CA LYS A 120 2.63 23.77 1.92
C LYS A 120 3.44 22.98 0.88
N SER A 121 4.69 23.34 0.69
CA SER A 121 5.56 22.77 -0.35
C SER A 121 6.75 22.00 0.21
N VAL A 122 7.01 22.04 1.49
CA VAL A 122 8.20 21.42 2.10
C VAL A 122 7.81 20.71 3.40
N SER A 123 8.12 19.43 3.47
CA SER A 123 8.10 18.67 4.72
C SER A 123 9.46 18.04 4.99
N VAL A 124 9.76 17.81 6.25
CA VAL A 124 10.95 17.08 6.71
C VAL A 124 10.50 15.83 7.46
N TYR A 125 11.29 14.77 7.37
CA TYR A 125 10.98 13.52 8.04
C TYR A 125 12.22 12.79 8.53
N ALA A 126 12.02 11.96 9.54
CA ALA A 126 12.96 10.92 9.94
C ALA A 126 12.16 9.66 10.24
N GLU A 127 12.63 8.53 9.78
CA GLU A 127 12.00 7.23 10.02
C GLU A 127 13.04 6.15 10.27
N GLY A 128 12.64 5.13 11.05
CA GLY A 128 13.39 3.91 11.29
C GLY A 128 12.55 2.70 10.94
N GLU A 129 13.19 1.67 10.43
CA GLU A 129 12.60 0.38 10.11
C GLU A 129 13.43 -0.73 10.72
N MET A 130 12.77 -1.70 11.35
CA MET A 130 13.35 -2.96 11.79
C MET A 130 12.63 -4.08 11.06
N LYS A 131 13.41 -4.99 10.46
CA LYS A 131 12.92 -6.19 9.80
C LYS A 131 13.44 -7.43 10.48
N ASP A 132 12.53 -8.31 10.83
CA ASP A 132 12.78 -9.70 11.27
C ASP A 132 12.43 -10.59 10.05
N LEU A 133 13.46 -11.12 9.40
CA LEU A 133 13.32 -11.82 8.13
C LEU A 133 13.15 -13.33 8.37
N ASP A 134 12.21 -13.95 7.67
CA ASP A 134 12.01 -15.41 7.67
C ASP A 134 13.27 -16.18 7.22
N SER A 135 14.11 -15.52 6.41
CA SER A 135 15.39 -16.05 5.97
C SER A 135 16.42 -14.93 5.84
N GLY A 136 17.63 -15.14 6.35
CA GLY A 136 18.70 -14.15 6.35
C GLY A 136 18.95 -13.54 7.71
N SER A 137 19.52 -12.34 7.71
CA SER A 137 19.79 -11.59 8.94
C SER A 137 18.81 -10.44 9.08
N ASP A 138 18.33 -10.21 10.28
CA ASP A 138 17.51 -9.05 10.61
C ASP A 138 18.23 -7.76 10.25
N THR A 139 17.45 -6.78 9.84
CA THR A 139 17.99 -5.49 9.40
C THR A 139 17.35 -4.35 10.17
N THR A 140 18.14 -3.30 10.40
CA THR A 140 17.66 -2.03 10.91
C THR A 140 18.16 -0.93 10.01
N SER A 141 17.27 -0.07 9.56
CA SER A 141 17.59 1.08 8.69
C SER A 141 17.03 2.37 9.25
N TRP A 142 17.65 3.48 8.88
CA TRP A 142 17.24 4.83 9.22
C TRP A 142 17.26 5.70 7.99
N SER A 143 16.28 6.57 7.86
CA SER A 143 16.26 7.60 6.84
C SER A 143 15.92 8.96 7.44
N ILE A 144 16.54 10.00 6.90
CA ILE A 144 16.22 11.40 7.19
C ILE A 144 16.14 12.10 5.84
N GLY A 145 15.11 12.89 5.63
CA GLY A 145 14.93 13.55 4.35
C GLY A 145 13.97 14.73 4.38
N SER A 146 13.83 15.30 3.20
CA SER A 146 12.83 16.32 2.93
C SER A 146 12.07 16.01 1.65
N LYS A 147 10.78 16.33 1.64
CA LYS A 147 9.90 16.19 0.47
C LYS A 147 9.51 17.59 0.00
N PHE A 148 9.65 17.82 -1.30
CA PHE A 148 9.21 19.05 -1.96
C PHE A 148 8.00 18.72 -2.86
N THR A 149 6.95 19.54 -2.77
CA THR A 149 5.75 19.46 -3.62
C THR A 149 5.68 20.74 -4.46
N PHE A 150 5.64 20.60 -5.78
CA PHE A 150 5.62 21.71 -6.76
C PHE A 150 4.24 21.83 -7.39
#